data_78d630a9c627de082522a7d0abc62732
#
_entry.id   78d630a9c627de082522a7d0abc62732
#
_cell.length_a   1.000
_cell.length_b   1.000
_cell.length_c   1.000
_cell.angle_alpha   90.00
_cell.angle_beta   90.00
_cell.angle_gamma   90.00
#
_symmetry.space_group_name_H-M   'P 1'
#
loop_
_entity.id
_entity.type
_entity.pdbx_description
1 polymer ?
#
loop_
_entity_poly.entity_id
_entity_poly.type
_entity_poly.pdbx_seq_one_letter_code
_entity_poly.pdbx_strand_id
1 'polypeptide(L)'
;MCETAVPATLAEPPAMSDPTALIPPPLTPAAEVDAALAGTGFAVVAPEALASLAGVAPAALDAWRPFWNRLPPDAYLLDGGKYRQRRHGVFVVDGDQVGAAPHRPHWQPVDYNALHGGIERHFEPIEPGLADDPAWRRLLAGLAARASALKGAQRWFVEAHPFRIDTANGIGRPTPEGAHRDGVDLVSVTLVERHGIKGGESRVFQAASSAGLRFTLSQPWTTVLLDDARVIHETTPIQPLKSGAPGWRDTLVLTFRAGGFQGP
;
A
#
# COMPACT_ATOMS: atom_id res chain seq x y z
N MET A 1 50.30 -42.92 -31.08
CA MET A 1 48.98 -42.96 -30.38
C MET A 1 48.53 -41.50 -30.23
N CYS A 2 47.54 -41.11 -30.99
CA CYS A 2 47.07 -39.73 -31.01
C CYS A 2 45.74 -39.69 -30.17
N GLU A 3 45.82 -39.03 -29.04
CA GLU A 3 44.67 -38.90 -28.11
C GLU A 3 43.82 -37.75 -28.56
N THR A 4 42.60 -38.06 -29.06
CA THR A 4 41.61 -37.09 -29.49
C THR A 4 40.93 -36.50 -28.25
N ALA A 5 41.19 -35.22 -27.99
CA ALA A 5 40.49 -34.46 -26.96
C ALA A 5 39.00 -34.28 -27.32
N VAL A 6 38.09 -34.68 -26.43
CA VAL A 6 36.66 -34.46 -26.51
C VAL A 6 36.37 -32.97 -26.19
N PRO A 7 35.65 -32.23 -27.01
CA PRO A 7 35.31 -30.84 -26.71
C PRO A 7 34.37 -30.76 -25.49
N ALA A 8 34.70 -29.92 -24.51
CA ALA A 8 33.83 -29.63 -23.36
C ALA A 8 32.56 -28.97 -23.86
N THR A 9 31.40 -29.57 -23.57
CA THR A 9 30.10 -29.01 -23.79
C THR A 9 29.94 -27.79 -22.87
N LEU A 10 29.79 -26.60 -23.46
CA LEU A 10 29.48 -25.39 -22.74
C LEU A 10 28.07 -25.57 -22.12
N ALA A 11 27.99 -25.43 -20.79
CA ALA A 11 26.72 -25.43 -20.08
C ALA A 11 25.85 -24.29 -20.61
N GLU A 12 24.60 -24.59 -20.95
CA GLU A 12 23.61 -23.57 -21.32
C GLU A 12 23.52 -22.52 -20.19
N PRO A 13 23.44 -21.21 -20.54
CA PRO A 13 23.22 -20.20 -19.55
C PRO A 13 21.86 -20.42 -18.87
N PRO A 14 21.73 -20.16 -17.56
CA PRO A 14 20.47 -20.33 -16.85
C PRO A 14 19.37 -19.55 -17.56
N ALA A 15 18.21 -20.20 -17.76
CA ALA A 15 17.05 -19.60 -18.40
C ALA A 15 16.73 -18.25 -17.72
N MET A 16 16.66 -17.16 -18.50
CA MET A 16 16.28 -15.85 -18.00
C MET A 16 14.90 -15.97 -17.37
N SER A 17 14.80 -15.64 -16.09
CA SER A 17 13.51 -15.59 -15.38
C SER A 17 12.55 -14.66 -16.14
N ASP A 18 11.32 -15.09 -16.35
CA ASP A 18 10.28 -14.29 -16.99
C ASP A 18 10.15 -12.94 -16.23
N PRO A 19 10.42 -11.79 -16.87
CA PRO A 19 10.34 -10.49 -16.24
C PRO A 19 8.90 -10.10 -15.85
N THR A 20 7.91 -10.91 -16.24
CA THR A 20 6.50 -10.74 -15.85
C THR A 20 6.08 -11.66 -14.71
N ALA A 21 6.94 -12.58 -14.27
CA ALA A 21 6.63 -13.48 -13.17
C ALA A 21 6.42 -12.69 -11.86
N LEU A 22 5.24 -12.82 -11.27
CA LEU A 22 4.89 -12.17 -10.01
C LEU A 22 5.38 -13.05 -8.84
N ILE A 23 6.04 -12.42 -7.88
CA ILE A 23 6.42 -13.09 -6.62
C ILE A 23 5.20 -13.08 -5.70
N PRO A 24 4.66 -14.24 -5.31
CA PRO A 24 3.48 -14.29 -4.46
C PRO A 24 3.77 -13.70 -3.07
N PRO A 25 2.79 -13.01 -2.43
CA PRO A 25 2.97 -12.51 -1.08
C PRO A 25 2.98 -13.65 -0.04
N PRO A 26 3.71 -13.49 1.07
CA PRO A 26 3.69 -14.41 2.19
C PRO A 26 2.42 -14.16 3.02
N LEU A 27 1.34 -14.87 2.72
CA LEU A 27 0.05 -14.63 3.37
C LEU A 27 0.05 -15.06 4.83
N THR A 28 -0.47 -14.20 5.69
CA THR A 28 -0.65 -14.39 7.13
C THR A 28 -2.14 -14.70 7.39
N PRO A 29 -2.47 -15.80 8.08
CA PRO A 29 -3.84 -16.09 8.53
C PRO A 29 -4.39 -14.96 9.44
N ALA A 30 -5.69 -14.67 9.36
CA ALA A 30 -6.31 -13.60 10.15
C ALA A 30 -6.02 -13.72 11.67
N ALA A 31 -6.02 -14.94 12.20
CA ALA A 31 -5.74 -15.19 13.61
C ALA A 31 -4.28 -14.94 14.04
N GLU A 32 -3.34 -14.87 13.07
CA GLU A 32 -1.91 -14.71 13.33
C GLU A 32 -1.42 -13.27 13.06
N VAL A 33 -2.27 -12.37 12.59
CA VAL A 33 -1.90 -11.01 12.17
C VAL A 33 -1.24 -10.23 13.29
N ASP A 34 -1.81 -10.25 14.50
CA ASP A 34 -1.26 -9.49 15.63
C ASP A 34 0.09 -10.04 16.07
N ALA A 35 0.26 -11.36 16.06
CA ALA A 35 1.54 -12.00 16.36
C ALA A 35 2.60 -11.70 15.30
N ALA A 36 2.24 -11.67 14.01
CA ALA A 36 3.13 -11.32 12.92
C ALA A 36 3.57 -9.86 13.01
N LEU A 37 2.64 -8.91 13.25
CA LEU A 37 2.95 -7.50 13.48
C LEU A 37 3.90 -7.32 14.67
N ALA A 38 3.63 -7.97 15.80
CA ALA A 38 4.49 -7.91 16.98
C ALA A 38 5.86 -8.58 16.75
N GLY A 39 5.92 -9.66 15.96
CA GLY A 39 7.14 -10.43 15.67
C GLY A 39 8.01 -9.76 14.60
N THR A 40 7.52 -9.70 13.37
CA THR A 40 8.27 -9.25 12.18
C THR A 40 8.05 -7.79 11.82
N GLY A 41 7.06 -7.11 12.40
CA GLY A 41 6.69 -5.74 12.07
C GLY A 41 5.78 -5.62 10.84
N PHE A 42 5.37 -6.73 10.21
CA PHE A 42 4.44 -6.69 9.10
C PHE A 42 3.61 -7.98 9.00
N ALA A 43 2.47 -7.88 8.34
CA ALA A 43 1.64 -9.01 7.94
C ALA A 43 1.07 -8.75 6.53
N VAL A 44 0.89 -9.80 5.74
CA VAL A 44 0.18 -9.70 4.46
C VAL A 44 -1.05 -10.59 4.52
N VAL A 45 -2.24 -10.02 4.35
CA VAL A 45 -3.50 -10.74 4.50
C VAL A 45 -4.21 -10.89 3.15
N ALA A 46 -4.78 -12.08 2.94
CA ALA A 46 -5.65 -12.35 1.81
C ALA A 46 -6.96 -11.54 1.91
N PRO A 47 -7.72 -11.38 0.82
CA PRO A 47 -9.00 -10.66 0.83
C PRO A 47 -10.00 -11.17 1.86
N GLU A 48 -10.09 -12.47 2.03
CA GLU A 48 -10.98 -13.13 2.99
C GLU A 48 -10.57 -12.82 4.44
N ALA A 49 -9.26 -12.77 4.68
CA ALA A 49 -8.72 -12.41 5.99
C ALA A 49 -8.97 -10.92 6.28
N LEU A 50 -8.78 -10.02 5.32
CA LEU A 50 -9.14 -8.61 5.46
C LEU A 50 -10.63 -8.44 5.78
N ALA A 51 -11.49 -9.11 5.01
CA ALA A 51 -12.94 -9.06 5.22
C ALA A 51 -13.33 -9.59 6.63
N SER A 52 -12.70 -10.66 7.08
CA SER A 52 -12.88 -11.19 8.44
C SER A 52 -12.42 -10.21 9.52
N LEU A 53 -11.23 -9.60 9.38
CA LEU A 53 -10.69 -8.61 10.33
C LEU A 53 -11.60 -7.36 10.42
N ALA A 54 -12.20 -6.98 9.31
CA ALA A 54 -13.11 -5.84 9.22
C ALA A 54 -14.57 -6.19 9.59
N GLY A 55 -14.93 -7.46 9.71
CA GLY A 55 -16.31 -7.88 9.90
C GLY A 55 -17.25 -7.49 8.75
N VAL A 56 -16.76 -7.55 7.51
CA VAL A 56 -17.50 -7.18 6.28
C VAL A 56 -17.58 -8.36 5.32
N ALA A 57 -18.60 -8.36 4.45
CA ALA A 57 -18.63 -9.29 3.34
C ALA A 57 -17.64 -8.86 2.24
N PRO A 58 -16.91 -9.76 1.58
CA PRO A 58 -15.99 -9.40 0.48
C PRO A 58 -16.65 -8.57 -0.62
N ALA A 59 -17.91 -8.86 -0.96
CA ALA A 59 -18.68 -8.11 -1.96
C ALA A 59 -18.87 -6.61 -1.60
N ALA A 60 -18.86 -6.26 -0.31
CA ALA A 60 -18.93 -4.87 0.12
C ALA A 60 -17.67 -4.09 -0.27
N LEU A 61 -16.50 -4.73 -0.23
CA LEU A 61 -15.24 -4.13 -0.69
C LEU A 61 -15.27 -3.92 -2.20
N ASP A 62 -15.75 -4.90 -2.97
CA ASP A 62 -15.83 -4.80 -4.44
C ASP A 62 -16.76 -3.67 -4.91
N ALA A 63 -17.79 -3.35 -4.14
CA ALA A 63 -18.69 -2.24 -4.43
C ALA A 63 -17.99 -0.86 -4.43
N TRP A 64 -16.79 -0.76 -3.82
CA TRP A 64 -16.04 0.49 -3.77
C TRP A 64 -15.19 0.78 -5.01
N ARG A 65 -14.88 -0.22 -5.84
CA ARG A 65 -13.99 -0.04 -7.02
C ARG A 65 -14.36 1.14 -7.93
N PRO A 66 -15.66 1.44 -8.20
CA PRO A 66 -16.02 2.57 -9.06
C PRO A 66 -15.54 3.94 -8.57
N PHE A 67 -15.24 4.10 -7.26
CA PHE A 67 -14.73 5.37 -6.72
C PHE A 67 -13.33 5.71 -7.25
N TRP A 68 -12.51 4.70 -7.58
CA TRP A 68 -11.18 4.92 -8.16
C TRP A 68 -11.22 5.50 -9.57
N ASN A 69 -12.31 5.30 -10.32
CA ASN A 69 -12.48 5.88 -11.66
C ASN A 69 -12.76 7.40 -11.63
N ARG A 70 -12.98 7.98 -10.46
CA ARG A 70 -13.30 9.39 -10.25
C ARG A 70 -12.28 10.13 -9.39
N LEU A 71 -11.09 9.55 -9.20
CA LEU A 71 -10.02 10.21 -8.48
C LEU A 71 -9.46 11.36 -9.31
N PRO A 72 -9.34 12.58 -8.74
CA PRO A 72 -8.74 13.73 -9.42
C PRO A 72 -7.21 13.57 -9.51
N PRO A 73 -6.54 14.23 -10.47
CA PRO A 73 -5.10 14.27 -10.55
C PRO A 73 -4.46 14.84 -9.28
N ASP A 74 -3.30 14.32 -8.91
CA ASP A 74 -2.47 14.85 -7.84
C ASP A 74 -1.65 16.04 -8.35
N ALA A 75 -1.95 17.23 -7.87
CA ALA A 75 -1.29 18.48 -8.25
C ALA A 75 0.04 18.72 -7.50
N TYR A 76 0.41 17.83 -6.56
CA TYR A 76 1.57 18.04 -5.68
C TYR A 76 2.76 17.13 -5.98
N LEU A 77 2.82 16.54 -7.19
CA LEU A 77 3.96 15.74 -7.62
C LEU A 77 5.13 16.65 -8.04
N LEU A 78 6.11 16.79 -7.16
CA LEU A 78 7.28 17.67 -7.40
C LEU A 78 8.26 17.12 -8.45
N ASP A 79 8.17 15.83 -8.80
CA ASP A 79 8.94 15.22 -9.89
C ASP A 79 8.37 15.54 -11.29
N GLY A 80 7.31 16.37 -11.36
CA GLY A 80 6.63 16.74 -12.60
C GLY A 80 5.77 15.62 -13.19
N GLY A 81 5.61 14.51 -12.49
CA GLY A 81 4.80 13.37 -12.91
C GLY A 81 3.31 13.70 -13.01
N LYS A 82 2.59 12.96 -13.88
CA LYS A 82 1.13 13.05 -14.01
C LYS A 82 0.48 11.68 -13.86
N TYR A 83 1.19 10.76 -13.24
CA TYR A 83 0.82 9.35 -13.13
C TYR A 83 -0.01 9.02 -11.91
N ARG A 84 -0.32 10.01 -11.03
CA ARG A 84 -1.04 9.75 -9.77
C ARG A 84 -2.35 10.55 -9.70
N GLN A 85 -3.41 9.86 -9.32
CA GLN A 85 -4.69 10.44 -8.94
C GLN A 85 -5.00 10.01 -7.51
N ARG A 86 -5.66 10.88 -6.73
CA ARG A 86 -5.97 10.58 -5.33
C ARG A 86 -7.05 11.49 -4.74
N ARG A 87 -7.61 11.01 -3.64
CA ARG A 87 -8.37 11.80 -2.66
C ARG A 87 -7.75 11.61 -1.27
N HIS A 88 -8.23 12.37 -0.32
CA HIS A 88 -7.80 12.29 1.08
C HIS A 88 -9.01 12.42 2.00
N GLY A 89 -9.04 11.60 3.05
CA GLY A 89 -10.05 11.68 4.10
C GLY A 89 -9.44 11.45 5.47
N VAL A 90 -10.04 12.05 6.48
CA VAL A 90 -9.57 11.98 7.86
C VAL A 90 -10.69 11.50 8.78
N PHE A 91 -10.34 10.55 9.66
CA PHE A 91 -11.28 9.89 10.55
C PHE A 91 -10.69 9.77 11.95
N VAL A 92 -11.57 9.67 12.93
CA VAL A 92 -11.18 9.32 14.30
C VAL A 92 -11.87 8.02 14.68
N VAL A 93 -11.09 7.07 15.20
CA VAL A 93 -11.58 5.79 15.68
C VAL A 93 -11.31 5.69 17.18
N ASP A 94 -12.38 5.45 17.95
CA ASP A 94 -12.32 5.28 19.39
C ASP A 94 -13.10 4.00 19.76
N GLY A 95 -12.39 2.90 19.99
CA GLY A 95 -12.99 1.57 20.02
C GLY A 95 -13.73 1.25 18.72
N ASP A 96 -15.02 0.96 18.81
CA ASP A 96 -15.88 0.68 17.65
C ASP A 96 -16.53 1.93 17.04
N GLN A 97 -16.31 3.10 17.64
CA GLN A 97 -16.86 4.36 17.15
C GLN A 97 -15.94 4.94 16.08
N VAL A 98 -16.49 5.17 14.89
CA VAL A 98 -15.77 5.77 13.75
C VAL A 98 -16.52 7.03 13.31
N GLY A 99 -15.84 8.16 13.37
CA GLY A 99 -16.35 9.46 12.91
C GLY A 99 -15.42 10.09 11.87
N ALA A 100 -16.00 10.75 10.86
CA ALA A 100 -15.22 11.64 10.01
C ALA A 100 -14.79 12.86 10.83
N ALA A 101 -13.54 13.27 10.68
CA ALA A 101 -13.03 14.52 11.22
C ALA A 101 -13.19 15.66 10.18
N PRO A 102 -13.14 16.94 10.59
CA PRO A 102 -13.12 18.05 9.65
C PRO A 102 -11.99 17.88 8.63
N HIS A 103 -12.32 18.07 7.35
CA HIS A 103 -11.35 17.94 6.26
C HIS A 103 -10.16 18.89 6.48
N ARG A 104 -8.96 18.38 6.25
CA ARG A 104 -7.70 19.10 6.47
C ARG A 104 -6.68 18.79 5.37
N PRO A 105 -5.68 19.65 5.17
CA PRO A 105 -4.56 19.28 4.28
C PRO A 105 -3.82 18.07 4.84
N HIS A 106 -3.32 17.24 3.93
CA HIS A 106 -2.36 16.20 4.27
C HIS A 106 -0.97 16.80 4.43
N TRP A 107 -0.29 16.44 5.51
CA TRP A 107 1.05 16.92 5.82
C TRP A 107 1.92 15.77 6.32
N GLN A 108 3.19 15.77 5.93
CA GLN A 108 4.22 14.85 6.44
C GLN A 108 5.50 15.63 6.73
N PRO A 109 6.28 15.26 7.77
CA PRO A 109 7.61 15.82 7.98
C PRO A 109 8.54 15.50 6.79
N VAL A 110 9.52 16.36 6.54
CA VAL A 110 10.56 16.13 5.51
C VAL A 110 11.37 14.87 5.82
N ASP A 111 11.56 14.55 7.10
CA ASP A 111 12.30 13.35 7.54
C ASP A 111 11.65 12.03 7.11
N TYR A 112 10.33 12.02 6.91
CA TYR A 112 9.57 10.85 6.44
C TYR A 112 9.26 10.90 4.94
N ASN A 113 9.21 12.10 4.35
CA ASN A 113 8.99 12.27 2.93
C ASN A 113 9.89 13.38 2.39
N ALA A 114 11.11 13.00 2.02
CA ALA A 114 12.13 13.94 1.54
C ALA A 114 11.70 14.66 0.23
N LEU A 115 10.81 14.07 -0.56
CA LEU A 115 10.38 14.62 -1.84
C LEU A 115 9.17 15.55 -1.69
N HIS A 116 8.18 15.21 -0.84
CA HIS A 116 6.90 15.92 -0.74
C HIS A 116 6.55 16.35 0.69
N GLY A 117 7.45 16.19 1.66
CA GLY A 117 7.27 16.60 3.04
C GLY A 117 7.40 18.12 3.24
N GLY A 118 6.96 18.61 4.40
CA GLY A 118 7.09 20.01 4.82
C GLY A 118 6.09 20.97 4.16
N ILE A 119 5.16 20.48 3.33
CA ILE A 119 4.12 21.28 2.67
C ILE A 119 2.72 20.76 2.98
N GLU A 120 1.77 21.66 3.10
CA GLU A 120 0.35 21.32 3.19
C GLU A 120 -0.18 20.99 1.80
N ARG A 121 -0.78 19.80 1.66
CA ARG A 121 -1.32 19.30 0.39
C ARG A 121 -2.84 19.19 0.49
N HIS A 122 -3.55 20.08 -0.18
CA HIS A 122 -5.01 20.18 -0.17
C HIS A 122 -5.61 19.27 -1.26
N PHE A 123 -5.87 18.02 -0.91
CA PHE A 123 -6.54 17.06 -1.80
C PHE A 123 -8.06 17.18 -1.65
N GLU A 124 -8.80 16.77 -2.69
CA GLU A 124 -10.23 16.64 -2.58
C GLU A 124 -10.62 15.56 -1.56
N PRO A 125 -11.71 15.74 -0.79
CA PRO A 125 -12.17 14.77 0.17
C PRO A 125 -12.62 13.46 -0.49
N ILE A 126 -12.57 12.36 0.26
CA ILE A 126 -13.19 11.09 -0.15
C ILE A 126 -14.69 11.34 -0.36
N GLU A 127 -15.22 10.78 -1.45
CA GLU A 127 -16.64 10.92 -1.77
C GLU A 127 -17.53 10.40 -0.64
N PRO A 128 -18.64 11.09 -0.30
CA PRO A 128 -19.56 10.67 0.77
C PRO A 128 -20.08 9.24 0.58
N GLY A 129 -20.35 8.82 -0.67
CA GLY A 129 -20.79 7.46 -0.97
C GLY A 129 -19.83 6.36 -0.54
N LEU A 130 -18.51 6.67 -0.39
CA LEU A 130 -17.52 5.77 0.17
C LEU A 130 -17.34 6.02 1.68
N ALA A 131 -17.17 7.27 2.09
CA ALA A 131 -16.86 7.63 3.48
C ALA A 131 -18.01 7.28 4.46
N ASP A 132 -19.26 7.33 4.00
CA ASP A 132 -20.46 7.05 4.81
C ASP A 132 -20.90 5.58 4.77
N ASP A 133 -20.27 4.75 3.93
CA ASP A 133 -20.60 3.33 3.83
C ASP A 133 -20.35 2.64 5.20
N PRO A 134 -21.33 1.88 5.73
CA PRO A 134 -21.15 1.15 6.97
C PRO A 134 -19.97 0.14 6.95
N ALA A 135 -19.67 -0.45 5.79
CA ALA A 135 -18.54 -1.36 5.63
C ALA A 135 -17.19 -0.60 5.72
N TRP A 136 -17.14 0.66 5.26
CA TRP A 136 -15.99 1.54 5.43
C TRP A 136 -15.65 1.76 6.91
N ARG A 137 -16.66 2.11 7.71
CA ARG A 137 -16.48 2.29 9.17
C ARG A 137 -15.99 1.01 9.84
N ARG A 138 -16.55 -0.15 9.47
CA ARG A 138 -16.10 -1.44 9.99
C ARG A 138 -14.65 -1.75 9.58
N LEU A 139 -14.24 -1.44 8.35
CA LEU A 139 -12.85 -1.60 7.92
C LEU A 139 -11.91 -0.75 8.78
N LEU A 140 -12.23 0.52 9.00
CA LEU A 140 -11.42 1.41 9.84
C LEU A 140 -11.34 0.90 11.28
N ALA A 141 -12.45 0.48 11.88
CA ALA A 141 -12.48 -0.07 13.24
C ALA A 141 -11.68 -1.38 13.36
N GLY A 142 -11.84 -2.30 12.39
CA GLY A 142 -11.13 -3.58 12.37
C GLY A 142 -9.61 -3.40 12.25
N LEU A 143 -9.14 -2.45 11.45
CA LEU A 143 -7.71 -2.15 11.35
C LEU A 143 -7.19 -1.34 12.54
N ALA A 144 -7.99 -0.43 13.11
CA ALA A 144 -7.66 0.25 14.36
C ALA A 144 -7.52 -0.73 15.55
N ALA A 145 -8.29 -1.82 15.55
CA ALA A 145 -8.12 -2.90 16.52
C ALA A 145 -6.73 -3.57 16.39
N ARG A 146 -6.17 -3.72 15.18
CA ARG A 146 -4.79 -4.21 14.97
C ARG A 146 -3.76 -3.21 15.47
N ALA A 147 -3.97 -1.90 15.22
CA ALA A 147 -3.13 -0.85 15.79
C ALA A 147 -3.18 -0.89 17.33
N SER A 148 -4.36 -1.12 17.93
CA SER A 148 -4.52 -1.24 19.37
C SER A 148 -3.87 -2.50 19.96
N ALA A 149 -3.92 -3.62 19.26
CA ALA A 149 -3.21 -4.84 19.66
C ALA A 149 -1.68 -4.63 19.66
N LEU A 150 -1.17 -3.80 18.75
CA LEU A 150 0.26 -3.52 18.60
C LEU A 150 0.77 -2.46 19.60
N LYS A 151 0.00 -1.38 19.83
CA LYS A 151 0.44 -0.17 20.55
C LYS A 151 -0.36 0.14 21.82
N GLY A 152 -1.32 -0.71 22.17
CA GLY A 152 -2.27 -0.46 23.25
C GLY A 152 -3.55 0.24 22.80
N ALA A 153 -4.64 0.01 23.55
CA ALA A 153 -5.95 0.58 23.24
C ALA A 153 -5.94 2.10 23.45
N GLN A 154 -6.30 2.84 22.42
CA GLN A 154 -6.35 4.29 22.42
C GLN A 154 -7.18 4.81 21.26
N ARG A 155 -7.41 6.13 21.22
CA ARG A 155 -8.01 6.80 20.07
C ARG A 155 -7.01 6.88 18.92
N TRP A 156 -7.48 6.49 17.72
CA TRP A 156 -6.70 6.51 16.50
C TRP A 156 -7.12 7.64 15.57
N PHE A 157 -6.16 8.39 15.10
CA PHE A 157 -6.32 9.40 14.05
C PHE A 157 -5.91 8.76 12.73
N VAL A 158 -6.89 8.63 11.82
CA VAL A 158 -6.74 7.84 10.61
C VAL A 158 -6.76 8.77 9.40
N GLU A 159 -5.73 8.69 8.56
CA GLU A 159 -5.75 9.29 7.24
C GLU A 159 -5.96 8.21 6.18
N ALA A 160 -6.88 8.46 5.25
CA ALA A 160 -7.26 7.52 4.21
C ALA A 160 -6.95 8.12 2.84
N HIS A 161 -6.25 7.33 2.02
CA HIS A 161 -5.75 7.75 0.73
C HIS A 161 -6.10 6.71 -0.34
N PRO A 162 -7.23 6.83 -1.04
CA PRO A 162 -7.41 6.12 -2.30
C PRO A 162 -6.48 6.71 -3.36
N PHE A 163 -5.66 5.83 -3.97
CA PHE A 163 -4.70 6.18 -5.02
C PHE A 163 -4.96 5.38 -6.28
N ARG A 164 -4.81 6.02 -7.43
CA ARG A 164 -4.52 5.39 -8.71
C ARG A 164 -3.14 5.84 -9.16
N ILE A 165 -2.30 4.88 -9.51
CA ILE A 165 -1.05 5.12 -10.23
C ILE A 165 -1.22 4.51 -11.61
N ASP A 166 -1.08 5.31 -12.67
CA ASP A 166 -1.23 4.86 -14.05
C ASP A 166 0.06 4.97 -14.88
N THR A 167 0.01 4.43 -16.06
CA THR A 167 1.11 4.44 -17.03
C THR A 167 0.77 5.19 -18.31
N ALA A 168 -0.25 6.05 -18.29
CA ALA A 168 -0.69 6.81 -19.48
C ALA A 168 0.44 7.70 -20.02
N ASN A 169 1.31 8.20 -19.14
CA ASN A 169 2.49 8.99 -19.49
C ASN A 169 3.81 8.19 -19.38
N GLY A 170 3.75 6.85 -19.45
CA GLY A 170 4.91 5.98 -19.40
C GLY A 170 5.06 5.25 -18.07
N ILE A 171 6.00 5.67 -17.22
CA ILE A 171 6.30 5.00 -15.94
C ILE A 171 5.47 5.64 -14.82
N GLY A 172 4.66 4.83 -14.13
CA GLY A 172 4.02 5.21 -12.88
C GLY A 172 4.91 4.90 -11.67
N ARG A 173 4.95 5.79 -10.67
CA ARG A 173 5.77 5.65 -9.46
C ARG A 173 4.87 5.64 -8.22
N PRO A 174 4.59 4.45 -7.64
CA PRO A 174 3.78 4.37 -6.41
C PRO A 174 4.45 5.07 -5.21
N THR A 175 5.76 4.90 -5.06
CA THR A 175 6.59 5.56 -4.03
C THR A 175 7.73 6.30 -4.71
N PRO A 176 7.49 7.53 -5.23
CA PRO A 176 8.50 8.30 -5.95
C PRO A 176 9.71 8.68 -5.06
N GLU A 177 9.52 8.75 -3.76
CA GLU A 177 10.53 8.97 -2.73
C GLU A 177 11.42 7.74 -2.46
N GLY A 178 11.03 6.56 -2.97
CA GLY A 178 11.73 5.31 -2.69
C GLY A 178 11.29 4.67 -1.36
N ALA A 179 12.19 3.90 -0.75
CA ALA A 179 11.95 3.21 0.51
C ALA A 179 11.86 4.22 1.68
N HIS A 180 10.74 4.20 2.41
CA HIS A 180 10.42 5.19 3.43
C HIS A 180 9.60 4.61 4.59
N ARG A 181 9.33 5.43 5.58
CA ARG A 181 8.30 5.29 6.62
C ARG A 181 7.36 6.49 6.54
N ASP A 182 6.13 6.31 7.00
CA ASP A 182 5.13 7.40 6.99
C ASP A 182 5.16 8.27 8.25
N GLY A 183 5.84 7.84 9.30
CA GLY A 183 5.89 8.54 10.59
C GLY A 183 4.62 8.36 11.43
N VAL A 184 4.01 7.19 11.32
CA VAL A 184 2.76 6.81 12.02
C VAL A 184 2.94 5.51 12.83
N ASP A 185 1.88 4.97 13.42
CA ASP A 185 1.96 3.75 14.22
C ASP A 185 1.69 2.50 13.41
N LEU A 186 0.68 2.54 12.53
CA LEU A 186 0.32 1.43 11.64
C LEU A 186 0.01 1.98 10.24
N VAL A 187 0.52 1.30 9.21
CA VAL A 187 0.16 1.53 7.82
C VAL A 187 -0.55 0.31 7.26
N SER A 188 -1.61 0.54 6.50
CA SER A 188 -2.30 -0.49 5.71
C SER A 188 -2.24 -0.11 4.24
N VAL A 189 -1.70 -0.99 3.41
CA VAL A 189 -1.68 -0.82 1.94
C VAL A 189 -2.49 -1.95 1.32
N THR A 190 -3.70 -1.63 0.85
CA THR A 190 -4.62 -2.57 0.22
C THR A 190 -4.61 -2.40 -1.29
N LEU A 191 -4.37 -3.47 -2.04
CA LEU A 191 -4.56 -3.46 -3.49
C LEU A 191 -6.07 -3.49 -3.81
N VAL A 192 -6.56 -2.51 -4.56
CA VAL A 192 -7.95 -2.48 -5.04
C VAL A 192 -8.04 -3.08 -6.44
N GLU A 193 -7.14 -2.70 -7.31
CA GLU A 193 -7.05 -3.25 -8.66
C GLU A 193 -5.63 -3.13 -9.22
N ARG A 194 -5.29 -4.08 -10.10
CA ARG A 194 -4.08 -4.08 -10.91
C ARG A 194 -4.44 -4.49 -12.33
N HIS A 195 -4.21 -3.59 -13.30
CA HIS A 195 -4.62 -3.83 -14.69
C HIS A 195 -3.52 -3.43 -15.67
N GLY A 196 -3.16 -4.32 -16.59
CA GLY A 196 -2.32 -4.01 -17.74
C GLY A 196 -0.91 -3.51 -17.43
N ILE A 197 -0.33 -3.87 -16.29
CA ILE A 197 0.99 -3.41 -15.85
C ILE A 197 1.94 -4.55 -15.51
N LYS A 198 3.24 -4.27 -15.64
CA LYS A 198 4.36 -5.00 -15.03
C LYS A 198 5.06 -4.12 -13.98
N GLY A 199 5.88 -4.71 -13.10
CA GLY A 199 6.47 -4.01 -11.95
C GLY A 199 5.47 -3.87 -10.80
N GLY A 200 5.62 -2.88 -9.93
CA GLY A 200 4.77 -2.71 -8.75
C GLY A 200 5.02 -3.79 -7.70
N GLU A 201 6.26 -4.25 -7.58
CA GLU A 201 6.73 -5.13 -6.52
C GLU A 201 6.77 -4.35 -5.20
N SER A 202 6.14 -4.87 -4.17
CA SER A 202 6.25 -4.34 -2.81
C SER A 202 7.50 -4.90 -2.15
N ARG A 203 8.22 -4.04 -1.44
CA ARG A 203 9.40 -4.39 -0.65
C ARG A 203 9.23 -3.89 0.77
N VAL A 204 9.52 -4.75 1.72
CA VAL A 204 9.46 -4.45 3.15
C VAL A 204 10.81 -4.82 3.75
N PHE A 205 11.45 -3.87 4.42
CA PHE A 205 12.76 -4.02 5.04
C PHE A 205 12.64 -3.82 6.56
N GLN A 206 13.40 -4.57 7.32
CA GLN A 206 13.55 -4.31 8.75
C GLN A 206 14.32 -2.99 8.95
N ALA A 207 13.78 -2.05 9.73
CA ALA A 207 14.45 -0.77 9.95
C ALA A 207 15.81 -0.89 10.67
N ALA A 208 15.99 -1.97 11.45
CA ALA A 208 17.20 -2.21 12.24
C ALA A 208 18.23 -3.13 11.56
N SER A 209 17.97 -3.61 10.32
CA SER A 209 18.89 -4.55 9.64
C SER A 209 18.73 -4.46 8.12
N SER A 210 19.61 -5.18 7.38
CA SER A 210 19.48 -5.32 5.93
C SER A 210 18.48 -6.40 5.47
N ALA A 211 17.82 -7.09 6.41
CA ALA A 211 16.85 -8.11 6.06
C ALA A 211 15.60 -7.48 5.43
N GLY A 212 15.16 -8.05 4.34
CA GLY A 212 13.99 -7.57 3.61
C GLY A 212 13.30 -8.68 2.83
N LEU A 213 12.08 -8.41 2.45
CA LEU A 213 11.25 -9.30 1.66
C LEU A 213 10.66 -8.52 0.48
N ARG A 214 10.47 -9.20 -0.64
CA ARG A 214 9.80 -8.66 -1.82
C ARG A 214 8.70 -9.59 -2.29
N PHE A 215 7.61 -9.02 -2.74
CA PHE A 215 6.45 -9.73 -3.27
C PHE A 215 5.60 -8.80 -4.12
N THR A 216 4.64 -9.34 -4.86
CA THR A 216 3.72 -8.53 -5.66
C THR A 216 2.29 -8.77 -5.22
N LEU A 217 1.60 -7.71 -4.84
CA LEU A 217 0.16 -7.76 -4.66
C LEU A 217 -0.50 -7.90 -6.04
N SER A 218 -1.20 -8.99 -6.26
CA SER A 218 -1.87 -9.30 -7.55
C SER A 218 -3.36 -9.54 -7.39
N GLN A 219 -3.79 -10.09 -6.27
CA GLN A 219 -5.20 -10.32 -5.98
C GLN A 219 -5.80 -9.07 -5.33
N PRO A 220 -6.91 -8.51 -5.87
CA PRO A 220 -7.62 -7.39 -5.24
C PRO A 220 -7.95 -7.66 -3.77
N TRP A 221 -7.89 -6.61 -2.96
CA TRP A 221 -8.12 -6.59 -1.50
C TRP A 221 -7.05 -7.33 -0.68
N THR A 222 -6.01 -7.88 -1.30
CA THR A 222 -4.81 -8.29 -0.55
C THR A 222 -4.18 -7.05 0.10
N THR A 223 -3.90 -7.15 1.39
CA THR A 223 -3.48 -6.02 2.21
C THR A 223 -2.16 -6.29 2.92
N VAL A 224 -1.26 -5.34 2.88
CA VAL A 224 -0.05 -5.31 3.72
C VAL A 224 -0.33 -4.42 4.92
N LEU A 225 -0.05 -4.92 6.12
CA LEU A 225 -0.08 -4.18 7.38
C LEU A 225 1.36 -4.03 7.87
N LEU A 226 1.73 -2.82 8.29
CA LEU A 226 3.10 -2.45 8.65
C LEU A 226 3.13 -1.73 10.00
N ASP A 227 3.91 -2.21 10.96
CA ASP A 227 4.39 -1.41 12.09
C ASP A 227 5.43 -0.42 11.57
N ASP A 228 5.01 0.82 11.33
CA ASP A 228 5.82 1.84 10.66
C ASP A 228 7.11 2.19 11.43
N ALA A 229 7.12 1.98 12.74
CA ALA A 229 8.32 2.17 13.55
C ALA A 229 9.40 1.11 13.30
N ARG A 230 9.02 -0.09 12.82
CA ARG A 230 9.90 -1.27 12.73
C ARG A 230 10.31 -1.63 11.32
N VAL A 231 9.57 -1.18 10.31
CA VAL A 231 9.84 -1.52 8.92
C VAL A 231 9.94 -0.28 8.04
N ILE A 232 10.64 -0.42 6.93
CA ILE A 232 10.71 0.53 5.83
C ILE A 232 10.06 -0.15 4.63
N HIS A 233 9.28 0.58 3.85
CA HIS A 233 8.59 -0.02 2.72
C HIS A 233 8.67 0.82 1.46
N GLU A 234 8.55 0.16 0.31
CA GLU A 234 8.41 0.79 -1.01
C GLU A 234 7.59 -0.07 -1.95
N THR A 235 7.15 0.52 -3.04
CA THR A 235 6.61 -0.20 -4.20
C THR A 235 7.37 0.26 -5.44
N THR A 236 7.96 -0.69 -6.17
CA THR A 236 8.73 -0.39 -7.38
C THR A 236 7.85 0.26 -8.46
N PRO A 237 8.47 1.02 -9.41
CA PRO A 237 7.75 1.60 -10.52
C PRO A 237 6.93 0.57 -11.31
N ILE A 238 5.84 1.04 -11.89
CA ILE A 238 5.00 0.27 -12.82
C ILE A 238 5.19 0.77 -14.24
N GLN A 239 5.09 -0.17 -15.19
CA GLN A 239 5.15 0.10 -16.61
C GLN A 239 3.97 -0.59 -17.31
N PRO A 240 3.53 -0.10 -18.49
CA PRO A 240 2.51 -0.79 -19.24
C PRO A 240 2.98 -2.20 -19.64
N LEU A 241 2.10 -3.16 -19.54
CA LEU A 241 2.38 -4.54 -19.96
C LEU A 241 2.54 -4.63 -21.48
N LYS A 242 1.76 -3.83 -22.22
CA LYS A 242 1.81 -3.70 -23.68
C LYS A 242 2.05 -2.24 -24.05
N SER A 243 2.97 -1.99 -24.98
CA SER A 243 3.21 -0.65 -25.51
C SER A 243 1.93 -0.07 -26.10
N GLY A 244 1.65 1.21 -25.81
CA GLY A 244 0.44 1.91 -26.30
C GLY A 244 -0.85 1.56 -25.57
N ALA A 245 -0.84 0.62 -24.62
CA ALA A 245 -2.00 0.29 -23.78
C ALA A 245 -1.70 0.65 -22.32
N PRO A 246 -2.15 1.81 -21.82
CA PRO A 246 -1.92 2.21 -20.46
C PRO A 246 -2.59 1.25 -19.47
N GLY A 247 -1.92 1.02 -18.36
CA GLY A 247 -2.44 0.24 -17.25
C GLY A 247 -2.39 1.04 -15.95
N TRP A 248 -2.90 0.46 -14.86
CA TRP A 248 -2.95 1.14 -13.57
C TRP A 248 -2.83 0.18 -12.39
N ARG A 249 -2.51 0.76 -11.25
CA ARG A 249 -2.55 0.13 -9.94
C ARG A 249 -3.36 1.03 -9.00
N ASP A 250 -4.46 0.52 -8.49
CA ASP A 250 -5.33 1.16 -7.53
C ASP A 250 -5.06 0.62 -6.14
N THR A 251 -4.91 1.51 -5.17
CA THR A 251 -4.70 1.14 -3.78
C THR A 251 -5.51 2.02 -2.83
N LEU A 252 -5.84 1.44 -1.69
CA LEU A 252 -6.26 2.17 -0.51
C LEU A 252 -5.13 2.12 0.50
N VAL A 253 -4.59 3.28 0.87
CA VAL A 253 -3.63 3.41 1.96
C VAL A 253 -4.33 4.04 3.15
N LEU A 254 -4.22 3.38 4.31
CA LEU A 254 -4.73 3.88 5.58
C LEU A 254 -3.56 3.99 6.56
N THR A 255 -3.41 5.14 7.19
CA THR A 255 -2.44 5.36 8.24
C THR A 255 -3.13 5.60 9.56
N PHE A 256 -2.63 5.00 10.63
CA PHE A 256 -3.18 5.12 11.98
C PHE A 256 -2.12 5.73 12.89
N ARG A 257 -2.45 6.80 13.57
CA ARG A 257 -1.56 7.52 14.47
C ARG A 257 -2.22 7.81 15.80
N ALA A 258 -1.47 7.60 16.89
CA ALA A 258 -1.86 8.02 18.21
C ALA A 258 -1.67 9.55 18.41
N GLY A 259 -2.39 10.12 19.34
CA GLY A 259 -2.16 11.48 19.83
C GLY A 259 -2.62 12.63 18.94
N GLY A 260 -2.90 12.39 17.64
CA GLY A 260 -3.37 13.41 16.69
C GLY A 260 -2.94 13.16 15.25
N PHE A 261 -3.50 13.92 14.31
CA PHE A 261 -3.05 13.94 12.91
C PHE A 261 -1.66 14.60 12.82
N GLN A 262 -0.90 14.24 11.79
CA GLN A 262 0.34 14.98 11.48
C GLN A 262 -0.01 16.42 11.07
N GLY A 263 0.88 17.35 11.38
CA GLY A 263 0.73 18.76 11.07
C GLY A 263 2.06 19.49 11.26
N PRO A 264 2.18 20.72 10.73
CA PRO A 264 3.37 21.55 10.92
C PRO A 264 3.61 21.92 12.39
#